data_d3ac221380a521038dfb731d9ab642ee
#
_entry.id   d3ac221380a521038dfb731d9ab642ee
#
_cell.length_a   1.000
_cell.length_b   1.000
_cell.length_c   1.000
_cell.angle_alpha   90.00
_cell.angle_beta   90.00
_cell.angle_gamma   90.00
#
_symmetry.space_group_name_H-M   'P 1'
#
loop_
_entity.id
_entity.type
_entity.pdbx_description
1 polymer ?
#
loop_
_entity_poly.entity_id
_entity_poly.type
_entity_poly.pdbx_seq_one_letter_code
_entity_poly.pdbx_strand_id
1 'polypeptide(L)'
;MPIRFLTILLIAGPLLWAAGEPDLLTAIRNGDYAQVNQFLRAGTDVNSADRDGTTALMHAVIESDVKMMQLLIDRGANVNAKNAFDSTALMYAATNLAKTRLLLDAGAEVKVTGPRGATPLSIAVTAFGSTPVLKLLIAKGARPEDRLMTPVAQKGDLEAIRYLLGVGVHAGDATTLSAAVSGRCEACVRLLVEHGASAKTIRSSGAGVLNETAKRAMPELSQYLLDHGATLDSKDREGFTLLMQAVESMEAPADRDRMVQWLLAKGVDPNATNDRGDTAYLLAARVGIPSTLDLLTKAGAKAVTEDWPKPTGGAPTVQAAIAKSLPLIEMSGEQVFKNRGCVSCHNDSLPAMTVALARKKGFAVNEDQAKRELQFAVATDTPYLESMRMGSTIGGGSDTLGYTLMGMAAAGYPADALTDAHIHYFSTDQLGDGSWRTISYRPPEEYGPFTTTAVVLRAIKLYPIPGRREEFQDRIARAKRWLLSAKAGSEEERSMQLNALADAGASAAERAPFAEELKAAQNPDGSWSVLPGRPGEAYATGEALYALHVSGDVSTTEAVYQRGVAWLLRNQLADGSWFMPTRAVPVQPHTFESGFPHGWHQFASDGASSWAAMALLFTLPDKAAK
;
A
#
# COMPACT_ATOMS: atom_id res chain seq x y z
N MET A 1 -7.91 -20.20 -29.39
CA MET A 1 -8.56 -21.30 -28.63
C MET A 1 -9.26 -20.63 -27.46
N PRO A 2 -10.57 -20.72 -27.30
CA PRO A 2 -11.30 -20.09 -26.23
C PRO A 2 -11.09 -20.89 -24.93
N ILE A 3 -10.56 -20.24 -23.91
CA ILE A 3 -10.46 -20.77 -22.56
C ILE A 3 -11.88 -20.78 -21.98
N ARG A 4 -12.41 -21.99 -21.75
CA ARG A 4 -13.68 -22.17 -21.03
C ARG A 4 -13.49 -21.79 -19.58
N PHE A 5 -14.14 -20.70 -19.17
CA PHE A 5 -14.31 -20.36 -17.77
C PHE A 5 -15.17 -21.44 -17.10
N LEU A 6 -14.56 -22.18 -16.19
CA LEU A 6 -15.26 -23.06 -15.27
C LEU A 6 -15.88 -22.16 -14.19
N THR A 7 -17.18 -21.99 -14.24
CA THR A 7 -17.94 -21.25 -13.22
C THR A 7 -17.93 -22.08 -11.94
N ILE A 8 -16.94 -21.85 -11.08
CA ILE A 8 -16.97 -22.37 -9.71
C ILE A 8 -17.87 -21.43 -8.92
N LEU A 9 -19.10 -21.88 -8.71
CA LEU A 9 -20.04 -21.25 -7.77
C LEU A 9 -19.55 -21.58 -6.36
N LEU A 10 -18.52 -20.85 -5.88
CA LEU A 10 -18.17 -20.84 -4.47
C LEU A 10 -19.21 -19.99 -3.74
N ILE A 11 -20.13 -20.66 -3.07
CA ILE A 11 -20.96 -20.05 -2.02
C ILE A 11 -19.98 -19.71 -0.89
N ALA A 12 -19.33 -18.54 -0.98
CA ALA A 12 -18.65 -17.92 0.15
C ALA A 12 -19.74 -17.43 1.12
N GLY A 13 -20.19 -18.31 1.99
CA GLY A 13 -20.89 -17.87 3.19
C GLY A 13 -19.91 -17.00 3.99
N PRO A 14 -20.38 -15.93 4.66
CA PRO A 14 -19.51 -15.06 5.43
C PRO A 14 -18.72 -15.88 6.43
N LEU A 15 -17.41 -15.64 6.49
CA LEU A 15 -16.49 -16.06 7.55
C LEU A 15 -16.80 -15.30 8.86
N LEU A 16 -18.09 -15.14 9.15
CA LEU A 16 -18.54 -14.49 10.35
C LEU A 16 -18.05 -15.28 11.56
N TRP A 17 -17.25 -14.63 12.37
CA TRP A 17 -17.30 -14.87 13.80
C TRP A 17 -18.73 -14.46 14.21
N ALA A 18 -19.68 -15.38 14.03
CA ALA A 18 -21.01 -15.18 14.60
C ALA A 18 -20.81 -14.88 16.08
N ALA A 19 -21.56 -13.95 16.62
CA ALA A 19 -21.66 -13.72 18.05
C ALA A 19 -22.29 -14.96 18.72
N GLY A 20 -21.55 -16.08 18.68
CA GLY A 20 -21.78 -17.31 19.40
C GLY A 20 -21.11 -17.24 20.77
N GLU A 21 -21.37 -18.21 21.63
CA GLU A 21 -20.63 -18.32 22.88
C GLU A 21 -19.12 -18.35 22.61
N PRO A 22 -18.31 -17.64 23.43
CA PRO A 22 -16.85 -17.56 23.21
C PRO A 22 -16.26 -18.97 23.23
N ASP A 23 -15.55 -19.31 22.16
CA ASP A 23 -14.81 -20.55 22.03
C ASP A 23 -13.31 -20.35 22.34
N LEU A 24 -12.53 -21.44 22.32
CA LEU A 24 -11.11 -21.40 22.60
C LEU A 24 -10.35 -20.46 21.65
N LEU A 25 -10.68 -20.46 20.36
CA LEU A 25 -10.00 -19.64 19.34
C LEU A 25 -10.30 -18.15 19.55
N THR A 26 -11.55 -17.81 19.86
CA THR A 26 -11.95 -16.45 20.22
C THR A 26 -11.25 -15.94 21.48
N ALA A 27 -11.10 -16.79 22.51
CA ALA A 27 -10.37 -16.44 23.72
C ALA A 27 -8.88 -16.19 23.45
N ILE A 28 -8.26 -16.98 22.55
CA ILE A 28 -6.86 -16.80 22.10
C ILE A 28 -6.72 -15.45 21.37
N ARG A 29 -7.60 -15.15 20.41
CA ARG A 29 -7.61 -13.90 19.67
C ARG A 29 -7.73 -12.68 20.58
N ASN A 30 -8.53 -12.80 21.62
CA ASN A 30 -8.73 -11.76 22.62
C ASN A 30 -7.57 -11.64 23.63
N GLY A 31 -6.64 -12.61 23.66
CA GLY A 31 -5.57 -12.68 24.66
C GLY A 31 -6.12 -12.94 26.08
N ASP A 32 -7.28 -13.59 26.18
CA ASP A 32 -7.92 -13.92 27.47
C ASP A 32 -7.38 -15.23 28.04
N TYR A 33 -6.26 -15.14 28.78
CA TYR A 33 -5.62 -16.26 29.42
C TYR A 33 -6.52 -16.98 30.43
N ALA A 34 -7.40 -16.24 31.12
CA ALA A 34 -8.30 -16.83 32.11
C ALA A 34 -9.32 -17.74 31.43
N GLN A 35 -9.91 -17.27 30.35
CA GLN A 35 -10.89 -18.01 29.58
C GLN A 35 -10.26 -19.19 28.84
N VAL A 36 -9.07 -19.02 28.23
CA VAL A 36 -8.30 -20.13 27.63
C VAL A 36 -8.02 -21.24 28.67
N ASN A 37 -7.53 -20.88 29.87
CA ASN A 37 -7.32 -21.84 30.92
C ASN A 37 -8.61 -22.53 31.39
N GLN A 38 -9.73 -21.80 31.41
CA GLN A 38 -11.03 -22.38 31.76
C GLN A 38 -11.46 -23.43 30.74
N PHE A 39 -11.39 -23.14 29.44
CA PHE A 39 -11.70 -24.10 28.36
C PHE A 39 -10.84 -25.34 28.44
N LEU A 40 -9.53 -25.18 28.59
CA LEU A 40 -8.59 -26.34 28.68
C LEU A 40 -8.82 -27.19 29.94
N ARG A 41 -9.18 -26.57 31.08
CA ARG A 41 -9.55 -27.31 32.29
C ARG A 41 -10.89 -28.03 32.16
N ALA A 42 -11.82 -27.49 31.38
CA ALA A 42 -13.11 -28.11 31.08
C ALA A 42 -12.99 -29.29 30.08
N GLY A 43 -11.78 -29.59 29.58
CA GLY A 43 -11.54 -30.68 28.65
C GLY A 43 -11.61 -30.32 27.17
N THR A 44 -11.65 -29.03 26.84
CA THR A 44 -11.55 -28.59 25.42
C THR A 44 -10.18 -29.06 24.89
N ASP A 45 -10.17 -29.68 23.72
CA ASP A 45 -8.94 -30.14 23.08
C ASP A 45 -8.03 -28.96 22.75
N VAL A 46 -6.80 -28.95 23.26
CA VAL A 46 -5.78 -27.95 22.98
C VAL A 46 -5.40 -27.89 21.49
N ASN A 47 -5.65 -28.96 20.74
CA ASN A 47 -5.45 -29.08 19.31
C ASN A 47 -6.72 -28.72 18.50
N SER A 48 -7.75 -28.13 19.13
CA SER A 48 -8.90 -27.62 18.41
C SER A 48 -8.46 -26.73 17.25
N ALA A 49 -9.15 -26.87 16.14
CA ALA A 49 -8.84 -26.16 14.90
C ALA A 49 -10.12 -25.56 14.29
N ASP A 50 -9.94 -24.54 13.46
CA ASP A 50 -11.00 -24.03 12.62
C ASP A 50 -11.33 -25.01 11.46
N ARG A 51 -12.26 -24.60 10.58
CA ARG A 51 -12.69 -25.43 9.44
C ARG A 51 -11.57 -25.71 8.44
N ASP A 52 -10.53 -24.87 8.40
CA ASP A 52 -9.37 -25.01 7.52
C ASP A 52 -8.24 -25.81 8.19
N GLY A 53 -8.48 -26.32 9.39
CA GLY A 53 -7.50 -27.08 10.19
C GLY A 53 -6.45 -26.20 10.85
N THR A 54 -6.63 -24.88 10.89
CA THR A 54 -5.73 -23.96 11.59
C THR A 54 -5.93 -24.14 13.08
N THR A 55 -4.91 -24.70 13.77
CA THR A 55 -5.00 -25.09 15.17
C THR A 55 -4.96 -23.90 16.14
N ALA A 56 -5.37 -24.10 17.38
CA ALA A 56 -5.26 -23.11 18.45
C ALA A 56 -3.84 -22.53 18.58
N LEU A 57 -2.80 -23.36 18.45
CA LEU A 57 -1.41 -22.87 18.45
C LEU A 57 -1.09 -21.99 17.24
N MET A 58 -1.59 -22.34 16.05
CA MET A 58 -1.43 -21.50 14.84
C MET A 58 -2.15 -20.15 14.99
N HIS A 59 -3.38 -20.15 15.53
CA HIS A 59 -4.10 -18.91 15.88
C HIS A 59 -3.31 -18.07 16.89
N ALA A 60 -2.72 -18.68 17.92
CA ALA A 60 -1.90 -17.96 18.90
C ALA A 60 -0.66 -17.31 18.26
N VAL A 61 -0.06 -17.93 17.24
CA VAL A 61 1.05 -17.31 16.46
C VAL A 61 0.58 -16.06 15.74
N ILE A 62 -0.58 -16.10 15.10
CA ILE A 62 -1.10 -15.01 14.25
C ILE A 62 -1.73 -13.90 15.11
N GLU A 63 -2.49 -14.24 16.13
CA GLU A 63 -3.45 -13.37 16.81
C GLU A 63 -3.10 -13.06 18.26
N SER A 64 -2.06 -13.72 18.83
CA SER A 64 -1.70 -13.57 20.23
C SER A 64 -0.19 -13.42 20.45
N ASP A 65 0.27 -13.56 21.67
CA ASP A 65 1.66 -13.38 22.09
C ASP A 65 2.39 -14.71 22.41
N VAL A 66 3.68 -14.60 22.72
CA VAL A 66 4.54 -15.74 23.05
C VAL A 66 4.08 -16.48 24.30
N LYS A 67 3.48 -15.78 25.28
CA LYS A 67 3.00 -16.39 26.51
C LYS A 67 1.78 -17.28 26.24
N MET A 68 0.88 -16.87 25.35
CA MET A 68 -0.26 -17.69 24.93
C MET A 68 0.22 -18.94 24.20
N MET A 69 1.19 -18.81 23.30
CA MET A 69 1.81 -19.97 22.63
C MET A 69 2.43 -20.94 23.65
N GLN A 70 3.20 -20.41 24.62
CA GLN A 70 3.81 -21.24 25.69
C GLN A 70 2.74 -21.99 26.48
N LEU A 71 1.65 -21.30 26.87
CA LEU A 71 0.53 -21.92 27.56
C LEU A 71 -0.05 -23.13 26.80
N LEU A 72 -0.27 -22.97 25.49
CA LEU A 72 -0.82 -24.04 24.64
C LEU A 72 0.19 -25.19 24.48
N ILE A 73 1.48 -24.91 24.31
CA ILE A 73 2.55 -25.90 24.21
C ILE A 73 2.66 -26.71 25.53
N ASP A 74 2.63 -26.02 26.68
CA ASP A 74 2.66 -26.69 28.01
C ASP A 74 1.45 -27.59 28.26
N ARG A 75 0.34 -27.35 27.52
CA ARG A 75 -0.87 -28.19 27.57
C ARG A 75 -0.90 -29.27 26.47
N GLY A 76 0.20 -29.47 25.74
CA GLY A 76 0.35 -30.54 24.76
C GLY A 76 -0.11 -30.17 23.32
N ALA A 77 -0.12 -28.89 22.97
CA ALA A 77 -0.38 -28.52 21.60
C ALA A 77 0.64 -29.14 20.63
N ASN A 78 0.16 -29.69 19.52
CA ASN A 78 1.01 -30.27 18.49
C ASN A 78 1.71 -29.19 17.68
N VAL A 79 2.99 -28.96 17.94
CA VAL A 79 3.81 -27.94 17.29
C VAL A 79 4.03 -28.19 15.79
N ASN A 80 3.84 -29.45 15.34
CA ASN A 80 4.05 -29.88 13.96
C ASN A 80 2.74 -30.15 13.21
N ALA A 81 1.59 -29.78 13.79
CA ALA A 81 0.32 -29.88 13.10
C ALA A 81 0.36 -29.09 11.78
N LYS A 82 -0.33 -29.60 10.77
CA LYS A 82 -0.53 -28.95 9.48
C LYS A 82 -2.00 -28.65 9.27
N ASN A 83 -2.31 -27.48 8.74
CA ASN A 83 -3.66 -27.14 8.29
C ASN A 83 -3.94 -27.70 6.88
N ALA A 84 -5.12 -27.41 6.33
CA ALA A 84 -5.53 -27.84 4.98
C ALA A 84 -4.64 -27.32 3.85
N PHE A 85 -3.79 -26.34 4.12
CA PHE A 85 -2.84 -25.74 3.17
C PHE A 85 -1.41 -26.26 3.35
N ASP A 86 -1.19 -27.30 4.16
CA ASP A 86 0.14 -27.81 4.55
C ASP A 86 0.99 -26.81 5.34
N SER A 87 0.41 -25.73 5.88
CA SER A 87 1.13 -24.75 6.70
C SER A 87 1.25 -25.20 8.14
N THR A 88 2.34 -24.80 8.80
CA THR A 88 2.65 -25.10 10.20
C THR A 88 2.75 -23.82 11.04
N ALA A 89 2.64 -23.96 12.36
CA ALA A 89 2.86 -22.85 13.30
C ALA A 89 4.23 -22.16 13.09
N LEU A 90 5.28 -22.94 12.76
CA LEU A 90 6.62 -22.40 12.50
C LEU A 90 6.66 -21.51 11.24
N MET A 91 5.88 -21.81 10.21
CA MET A 91 5.77 -20.96 9.03
C MET A 91 5.18 -19.59 9.37
N TYR A 92 4.10 -19.54 10.13
CA TYR A 92 3.49 -18.28 10.55
C TYR A 92 4.39 -17.48 11.52
N ALA A 93 5.24 -18.18 12.29
CA ALA A 93 6.16 -17.56 13.22
C ALA A 93 7.45 -17.01 12.56
N ALA A 94 7.76 -17.41 11.33
CA ALA A 94 9.09 -17.26 10.73
C ALA A 94 9.56 -15.81 10.55
N THR A 95 8.70 -14.83 10.72
CA THR A 95 9.05 -13.40 10.72
C THR A 95 9.28 -12.83 12.12
N ASN A 96 9.11 -13.63 13.18
CA ASN A 96 9.23 -13.20 14.58
C ASN A 96 10.20 -14.12 15.34
N LEU A 97 11.35 -13.58 15.77
CA LEU A 97 12.42 -14.34 16.41
C LEU A 97 11.96 -15.06 17.69
N ALA A 98 11.18 -14.39 18.54
CA ALA A 98 10.76 -14.98 19.82
C ALA A 98 9.78 -16.14 19.61
N LYS A 99 8.80 -15.98 18.72
CA LYS A 99 7.86 -17.04 18.36
C LYS A 99 8.55 -18.21 17.65
N THR A 100 9.45 -17.92 16.69
CA THR A 100 10.26 -18.95 16.01
C THR A 100 11.11 -19.75 16.98
N ARG A 101 11.81 -19.08 17.91
CA ARG A 101 12.64 -19.75 18.92
C ARG A 101 11.81 -20.67 19.79
N LEU A 102 10.69 -20.18 20.32
CA LEU A 102 9.80 -20.98 21.17
C LEU A 102 9.36 -22.28 20.47
N LEU A 103 8.92 -22.18 19.21
CA LEU A 103 8.47 -23.36 18.46
C LEU A 103 9.62 -24.34 18.17
N LEU A 104 10.80 -23.83 17.79
CA LEU A 104 11.98 -24.70 17.55
C LEU A 104 12.48 -25.37 18.81
N ASP A 105 12.42 -24.70 19.96
CA ASP A 105 12.78 -25.29 21.26
C ASP A 105 11.72 -26.32 21.73
N ALA A 106 10.47 -26.17 21.29
CA ALA A 106 9.40 -27.13 21.48
C ALA A 106 9.41 -28.30 20.46
N GLY A 107 10.39 -28.36 19.55
CA GLY A 107 10.55 -29.45 18.60
C GLY A 107 9.86 -29.25 17.25
N ALA A 108 9.61 -28.01 16.85
CA ALA A 108 9.08 -27.73 15.51
C ALA A 108 10.07 -28.13 14.41
N GLU A 109 9.57 -28.80 13.37
CA GLU A 109 10.34 -29.27 12.22
C GLU A 109 10.71 -28.09 11.31
N VAL A 110 12.02 -27.85 11.12
CA VAL A 110 12.54 -26.76 10.30
C VAL A 110 12.48 -27.05 8.80
N LYS A 111 12.51 -28.35 8.42
CA LYS A 111 12.55 -28.81 7.00
C LYS A 111 11.14 -29.11 6.49
N VAL A 112 10.24 -28.17 6.68
CA VAL A 112 8.86 -28.29 6.19
C VAL A 112 8.69 -27.44 4.94
N THR A 113 7.80 -27.90 4.06
CA THR A 113 7.42 -27.18 2.84
C THR A 113 5.89 -27.06 2.82
N GLY A 114 5.41 -25.86 2.67
CA GLY A 114 4.00 -25.51 2.60
C GLY A 114 3.57 -25.09 1.19
N PRO A 115 2.52 -24.30 1.11
CA PRO A 115 1.93 -23.88 -0.17
C PRO A 115 2.97 -23.24 -1.09
N ARG A 116 2.90 -23.56 -2.38
CA ARG A 116 3.79 -23.00 -3.41
C ARG A 116 5.29 -23.18 -3.13
N GLY A 117 5.66 -24.15 -2.32
CA GLY A 117 7.06 -24.40 -1.96
C GLY A 117 7.62 -23.44 -0.90
N ALA A 118 6.77 -22.76 -0.13
CA ALA A 118 7.19 -21.91 0.97
C ALA A 118 7.88 -22.74 2.06
N THR A 119 8.95 -22.22 2.62
CA THR A 119 9.68 -22.79 3.75
C THR A 119 9.79 -21.73 4.86
N PRO A 120 9.99 -22.10 6.13
CA PRO A 120 10.22 -21.10 7.18
C PRO A 120 11.33 -20.11 6.82
N LEU A 121 12.38 -20.55 6.12
CA LEU A 121 13.48 -19.70 5.69
C LEU A 121 13.06 -18.72 4.59
N SER A 122 12.27 -19.17 3.59
CA SER A 122 11.77 -18.29 2.52
C SER A 122 10.72 -17.29 3.02
N ILE A 123 10.05 -17.60 4.13
CA ILE A 123 9.13 -16.67 4.81
C ILE A 123 9.91 -15.65 5.64
N ALA A 124 10.96 -16.08 6.36
CA ALA A 124 11.76 -15.19 7.19
C ALA A 124 12.31 -13.98 6.41
N VAL A 125 12.73 -14.18 5.15
CA VAL A 125 13.28 -13.11 4.30
C VAL A 125 12.25 -12.07 3.83
N THR A 126 10.97 -12.28 4.08
CA THR A 126 9.93 -11.28 3.73
C THR A 126 9.85 -10.14 4.75
N ALA A 127 10.42 -10.30 5.95
CA ALA A 127 10.46 -9.27 6.97
C ALA A 127 11.82 -8.55 7.00
N PHE A 128 11.81 -7.25 7.31
CA PHE A 128 13.03 -6.49 7.60
C PHE A 128 13.65 -6.94 8.93
N GLY A 129 14.99 -6.95 9.03
CA GLY A 129 15.69 -7.37 10.24
C GLY A 129 15.68 -8.89 10.45
N SER A 130 15.55 -9.66 9.38
CA SER A 130 15.40 -11.12 9.42
C SER A 130 16.66 -11.88 9.83
N THR A 131 17.85 -11.26 9.85
CA THR A 131 19.13 -11.92 10.13
C THR A 131 19.11 -12.83 11.37
N PRO A 132 18.57 -12.44 12.54
CA PRO A 132 18.54 -13.32 13.71
C PRO A 132 17.70 -14.60 13.49
N VAL A 133 16.60 -14.49 12.77
CA VAL A 133 15.74 -15.65 12.43
C VAL A 133 16.43 -16.53 11.40
N LEU A 134 17.06 -15.95 10.38
CA LEU A 134 17.86 -16.69 9.37
C LEU A 134 18.95 -17.50 10.03
N LYS A 135 19.73 -16.89 10.94
CA LYS A 135 20.79 -17.56 11.72
C LYS A 135 20.22 -18.74 12.51
N LEU A 136 19.08 -18.54 13.19
CA LEU A 136 18.45 -19.57 14.00
C LEU A 136 17.95 -20.74 13.13
N LEU A 137 17.23 -20.47 12.05
CA LEU A 137 16.70 -21.51 11.16
C LEU A 137 17.81 -22.30 10.47
N ILE A 138 18.86 -21.61 9.98
CA ILE A 138 20.02 -22.28 9.34
C ILE A 138 20.79 -23.13 10.36
N ALA A 139 20.99 -22.65 11.59
CA ALA A 139 21.61 -23.43 12.66
C ALA A 139 20.81 -24.69 13.03
N LYS A 140 19.48 -24.66 12.87
CA LYS A 140 18.59 -25.82 13.08
C LYS A 140 18.45 -26.69 11.81
N GLY A 141 19.20 -26.40 10.73
CA GLY A 141 19.34 -27.24 9.54
C GLY A 141 18.48 -26.84 8.33
N ALA A 142 17.92 -25.63 8.30
CA ALA A 142 17.34 -25.07 7.09
C ALA A 142 18.44 -24.84 6.05
N ARG A 143 18.13 -25.09 4.77
CA ARG A 143 19.10 -24.89 3.66
C ARG A 143 18.83 -23.57 2.97
N PRO A 144 19.81 -22.64 2.92
CA PRO A 144 19.67 -21.41 2.16
C PRO A 144 19.70 -21.70 0.65
N GLU A 145 18.91 -20.92 -0.11
CA GLU A 145 18.75 -21.02 -1.55
C GLU A 145 18.87 -19.62 -2.19
N ASP A 146 19.29 -19.54 -3.45
CA ASP A 146 19.51 -18.26 -4.15
C ASP A 146 18.26 -17.38 -4.23
N ARG A 147 17.06 -17.97 -4.29
CA ARG A 147 15.79 -17.24 -4.30
C ARG A 147 15.56 -16.37 -3.07
N LEU A 148 16.33 -16.54 -1.99
CA LEU A 148 16.20 -15.74 -0.78
C LEU A 148 16.78 -14.32 -0.94
N MET A 149 17.69 -14.10 -1.91
CA MET A 149 18.39 -12.84 -2.05
C MET A 149 17.48 -11.69 -2.51
N THR A 150 16.61 -11.94 -3.49
CA THR A 150 15.75 -10.88 -4.04
C THR A 150 14.77 -10.29 -3.01
N PRO A 151 14.04 -11.07 -2.19
CA PRO A 151 13.19 -10.51 -1.13
C PRO A 151 13.96 -9.68 -0.11
N VAL A 152 15.14 -10.15 0.32
CA VAL A 152 15.99 -9.42 1.27
C VAL A 152 16.50 -8.11 0.66
N ALA A 153 16.91 -8.13 -0.62
CA ALA A 153 17.32 -6.95 -1.36
C ALA A 153 16.17 -5.94 -1.47
N GLN A 154 14.95 -6.42 -1.74
CA GLN A 154 13.76 -5.57 -1.79
C GLN A 154 13.44 -4.91 -0.45
N LYS A 155 13.73 -5.55 0.68
CA LYS A 155 13.59 -4.93 2.01
C LYS A 155 14.71 -3.92 2.32
N GLY A 156 15.79 -3.90 1.55
CA GLY A 156 16.97 -3.08 1.85
C GLY A 156 17.72 -3.54 3.10
N ASP A 157 17.61 -4.82 3.45
CA ASP A 157 18.22 -5.40 4.65
C ASP A 157 19.69 -5.79 4.37
N LEU A 158 20.59 -4.81 4.50
CA LEU A 158 22.02 -4.98 4.23
C LEU A 158 22.66 -6.08 5.10
N GLU A 159 22.23 -6.22 6.37
CA GLU A 159 22.77 -7.23 7.28
C GLU A 159 22.38 -8.64 6.80
N ALA A 160 21.12 -8.83 6.41
CA ALA A 160 20.66 -10.11 5.91
C ALA A 160 21.32 -10.46 4.56
N ILE A 161 21.53 -9.49 3.64
CA ILE A 161 22.29 -9.71 2.40
C ILE A 161 23.72 -10.20 2.72
N ARG A 162 24.45 -9.51 3.60
CA ARG A 162 25.79 -9.93 4.00
C ARG A 162 25.82 -11.33 4.59
N TYR A 163 24.84 -11.64 5.43
CA TYR A 163 24.76 -12.95 6.03
C TYR A 163 24.50 -14.05 4.99
N LEU A 164 23.55 -13.83 4.07
CA LEU A 164 23.23 -14.79 3.01
C LEU A 164 24.42 -15.02 2.07
N LEU A 165 25.12 -13.96 1.66
CA LEU A 165 26.38 -14.07 0.87
C LEU A 165 27.42 -14.89 1.65
N GLY A 166 27.56 -14.66 2.96
CA GLY A 166 28.51 -15.36 3.82
C GLY A 166 28.21 -16.85 3.98
N VAL A 167 26.96 -17.29 3.80
CA VAL A 167 26.56 -18.72 3.83
C VAL A 167 26.45 -19.33 2.42
N GLY A 168 26.92 -18.62 1.36
CA GLY A 168 27.07 -19.16 0.01
C GLY A 168 25.86 -18.94 -0.90
N VAL A 169 24.91 -18.09 -0.54
CA VAL A 169 23.82 -17.68 -1.44
C VAL A 169 24.38 -16.71 -2.49
N HIS A 170 24.05 -16.91 -3.77
CA HIS A 170 24.51 -16.05 -4.85
C HIS A 170 23.90 -14.64 -4.77
N ALA A 171 24.67 -13.65 -5.25
CA ALA A 171 24.27 -12.24 -5.24
C ALA A 171 23.07 -11.90 -6.15
N GLY A 172 22.67 -12.84 -7.02
CA GLY A 172 21.54 -12.68 -7.91
C GLY A 172 21.89 -11.97 -9.23
N ASP A 173 20.90 -11.35 -9.83
CA ASP A 173 20.94 -10.73 -11.15
C ASP A 173 20.35 -9.30 -11.13
N ALA A 174 20.06 -8.75 -12.31
CA ALA A 174 19.41 -7.45 -12.46
C ALA A 174 18.05 -7.36 -11.75
N THR A 175 17.36 -8.48 -11.53
CA THR A 175 16.10 -8.49 -10.75
C THR A 175 16.39 -8.20 -9.29
N THR A 176 17.42 -8.83 -8.74
CA THR A 176 17.86 -8.59 -7.36
C THR A 176 18.41 -7.17 -7.18
N LEU A 177 19.19 -6.66 -8.15
CA LEU A 177 19.66 -5.28 -8.12
C LEU A 177 18.50 -4.28 -8.18
N SER A 178 17.54 -4.49 -9.05
CA SER A 178 16.35 -3.65 -9.13
C SER A 178 15.52 -3.69 -7.83
N ALA A 179 15.43 -4.86 -7.20
CA ALA A 179 14.78 -5.00 -5.89
C ALA A 179 15.52 -4.19 -4.81
N ALA A 180 16.87 -4.19 -4.82
CA ALA A 180 17.67 -3.39 -3.90
C ALA A 180 17.51 -1.88 -4.13
N VAL A 181 17.42 -1.43 -5.40
CA VAL A 181 17.11 -0.03 -5.74
C VAL A 181 15.71 0.34 -5.23
N SER A 182 14.70 -0.49 -5.50
CA SER A 182 13.34 -0.30 -4.97
C SER A 182 13.33 -0.26 -3.43
N GLY A 183 14.23 -1.02 -2.80
CA GLY A 183 14.52 -1.01 -1.36
C GLY A 183 15.23 0.24 -0.85
N ARG A 184 15.57 1.20 -1.72
CA ARG A 184 16.33 2.43 -1.41
C ARG A 184 17.67 2.14 -0.71
N CYS A 185 18.27 0.99 -0.98
CA CYS A 185 19.52 0.55 -0.34
C CYS A 185 20.67 0.59 -1.34
N GLU A 186 21.30 1.75 -1.53
CA GLU A 186 22.47 1.89 -2.40
C GLU A 186 23.63 0.97 -1.97
N ALA A 187 23.88 0.88 -0.66
CA ALA A 187 24.90 -0.01 -0.11
C ALA A 187 24.62 -1.49 -0.44
N CYS A 188 23.35 -1.88 -0.50
CA CYS A 188 22.95 -3.23 -0.92
C CYS A 188 23.29 -3.46 -2.40
N VAL A 189 22.97 -2.49 -3.27
CA VAL A 189 23.29 -2.57 -4.71
C VAL A 189 24.79 -2.73 -4.94
N ARG A 190 25.62 -1.89 -4.31
CA ARG A 190 27.07 -1.95 -4.43
C ARG A 190 27.61 -3.30 -3.95
N LEU A 191 27.17 -3.75 -2.78
CA LEU A 191 27.58 -5.05 -2.22
C LEU A 191 27.22 -6.22 -3.15
N LEU A 192 26.02 -6.22 -3.72
CA LEU A 192 25.57 -7.27 -4.63
C LEU A 192 26.42 -7.28 -5.93
N VAL A 193 26.70 -6.10 -6.52
CA VAL A 193 27.57 -5.98 -7.71
C VAL A 193 28.98 -6.45 -7.40
N GLU A 194 29.57 -6.07 -6.26
CA GLU A 194 30.89 -6.52 -5.80
C GLU A 194 30.96 -8.06 -5.64
N HIS A 195 29.83 -8.71 -5.35
CA HIS A 195 29.72 -10.17 -5.26
C HIS A 195 29.20 -10.84 -6.54
N GLY A 196 29.24 -10.13 -7.67
CA GLY A 196 29.02 -10.70 -9.00
C GLY A 196 27.59 -10.59 -9.54
N ALA A 197 26.69 -9.84 -8.89
CA ALA A 197 25.37 -9.56 -9.48
C ALA A 197 25.53 -8.78 -10.79
N SER A 198 24.89 -9.26 -11.86
CA SER A 198 25.04 -8.64 -13.19
C SER A 198 24.06 -7.49 -13.40
N ALA A 199 24.60 -6.29 -13.66
CA ALA A 199 23.80 -5.14 -14.08
C ALA A 199 23.38 -5.20 -15.57
N LYS A 200 23.97 -6.11 -16.36
CA LYS A 200 23.69 -6.27 -17.80
C LYS A 200 22.41 -6.99 -18.13
N THR A 201 21.88 -7.76 -17.20
CA THR A 201 20.70 -8.59 -17.45
C THR A 201 19.46 -7.72 -17.56
N ILE A 202 18.73 -7.82 -18.67
CA ILE A 202 17.42 -7.20 -18.87
C ILE A 202 16.36 -8.18 -18.35
N ARG A 203 15.43 -7.70 -17.53
CA ARG A 203 14.31 -8.51 -17.07
C ARG A 203 13.40 -8.92 -18.23
N SER A 204 12.60 -9.96 -18.03
CA SER A 204 11.54 -10.36 -18.97
C SER A 204 10.53 -9.23 -19.30
N SER A 205 10.49 -8.17 -18.49
CA SER A 205 9.73 -6.94 -18.72
C SER A 205 10.36 -5.97 -19.72
N GLY A 206 11.58 -6.23 -20.21
CA GLY A 206 12.35 -5.26 -20.99
C GLY A 206 13.09 -4.21 -20.15
N ALA A 207 12.68 -4.00 -18.89
CA ALA A 207 13.29 -3.01 -18.01
C ALA A 207 14.60 -3.49 -17.40
N GLY A 208 15.65 -2.70 -17.53
CA GLY A 208 16.92 -2.88 -16.83
C GLY A 208 16.93 -2.24 -15.44
N VAL A 209 18.03 -2.40 -14.71
CA VAL A 209 18.19 -1.80 -13.37
C VAL A 209 18.18 -0.27 -13.40
N LEU A 210 18.59 0.36 -14.52
CA LEU A 210 18.54 1.82 -14.68
C LEU A 210 17.13 2.38 -14.69
N ASN A 211 16.12 1.59 -15.07
CA ASN A 211 14.71 2.00 -14.99
C ASN A 211 14.30 2.29 -13.54
N GLU A 212 14.74 1.46 -12.58
CA GLU A 212 14.46 1.70 -11.17
C GLU A 212 15.23 2.90 -10.61
N THR A 213 16.51 3.08 -10.99
CA THR A 213 17.27 4.25 -10.54
C THR A 213 16.73 5.55 -11.14
N ALA A 214 16.21 5.52 -12.37
CA ALA A 214 15.54 6.67 -12.99
C ALA A 214 14.27 7.06 -12.24
N LYS A 215 13.42 6.09 -11.91
CA LYS A 215 12.21 6.30 -11.08
C LYS A 215 12.53 6.87 -9.69
N ARG A 216 13.67 6.53 -9.13
CA ARG A 216 14.13 6.97 -7.81
C ARG A 216 15.07 8.18 -7.86
N ALA A 217 15.25 8.78 -9.02
CA ALA A 217 16.10 9.96 -9.25
C ALA A 217 17.50 9.81 -8.64
N MET A 218 18.18 8.67 -8.91
CA MET A 218 19.49 8.30 -8.34
C MET A 218 20.61 8.35 -9.41
N PRO A 219 21.04 9.53 -9.90
CA PRO A 219 22.00 9.63 -11.01
C PRO A 219 23.36 9.06 -10.67
N GLU A 220 23.85 9.20 -9.43
CA GLU A 220 25.16 8.68 -9.00
C GLU A 220 25.17 7.15 -9.00
N LEU A 221 24.09 6.52 -8.53
CA LEU A 221 23.94 5.06 -8.58
C LEU A 221 23.74 4.58 -10.03
N SER A 222 23.04 5.35 -10.86
CA SER A 222 22.88 5.06 -12.28
C SER A 222 24.24 5.06 -12.99
N GLN A 223 25.11 6.03 -12.69
CA GLN A 223 26.49 6.06 -13.23
C GLN A 223 27.27 4.84 -12.78
N TYR A 224 27.24 4.49 -11.50
CA TYR A 224 27.89 3.29 -10.99
C TYR A 224 27.45 2.03 -11.74
N LEU A 225 26.15 1.85 -11.92
CA LEU A 225 25.60 0.69 -12.63
C LEU A 225 25.94 0.69 -14.13
N LEU A 226 25.99 1.88 -14.77
CA LEU A 226 26.44 2.04 -16.15
C LEU A 226 27.89 1.60 -16.33
N ASP A 227 28.78 1.99 -15.39
CA ASP A 227 30.19 1.59 -15.38
C ASP A 227 30.36 0.07 -15.15
N HIS A 228 29.34 -0.60 -14.59
CA HIS A 228 29.27 -2.05 -14.39
C HIS A 228 28.42 -2.77 -15.45
N GLY A 229 28.11 -2.10 -16.57
CA GLY A 229 27.57 -2.69 -17.79
C GLY A 229 26.06 -2.64 -17.94
N ALA A 230 25.35 -1.84 -17.16
CA ALA A 230 23.97 -1.49 -17.47
C ALA A 230 23.91 -0.65 -18.76
N THR A 231 22.74 -0.56 -19.43
CA THR A 231 22.58 0.13 -20.71
C THR A 231 21.54 1.25 -20.63
N LEU A 232 21.73 2.32 -21.39
CA LEU A 232 20.85 3.49 -21.43
C LEU A 232 19.65 3.32 -22.36
N ASP A 233 19.66 2.33 -23.24
CA ASP A 233 18.60 2.04 -24.23
C ASP A 233 17.45 1.17 -23.67
N SER A 234 17.46 0.94 -22.37
CA SER A 234 16.46 0.15 -21.67
C SER A 234 15.09 0.83 -21.72
N LYS A 235 14.07 0.05 -22.12
CA LYS A 235 12.66 0.44 -22.09
C LYS A 235 11.87 -0.61 -21.29
N ASP A 236 10.78 -0.19 -20.68
CA ASP A 236 9.85 -1.16 -20.08
C ASP A 236 8.89 -1.75 -21.13
N ARG A 237 7.92 -2.56 -20.67
CA ARG A 237 6.96 -3.26 -21.55
C ARG A 237 6.08 -2.33 -22.38
N GLU A 238 5.85 -1.12 -21.92
CA GLU A 238 5.02 -0.11 -22.56
C GLU A 238 5.86 0.91 -23.33
N GLY A 239 7.16 0.61 -23.51
CA GLY A 239 8.08 1.45 -24.25
C GLY A 239 8.59 2.69 -23.51
N PHE A 240 8.34 2.80 -22.18
CA PHE A 240 8.85 3.93 -21.40
C PHE A 240 10.37 3.93 -21.35
N THR A 241 10.96 5.05 -21.77
CA THR A 241 12.41 5.27 -21.69
C THR A 241 12.82 5.67 -20.28
N LEU A 242 14.14 5.62 -20.00
CA LEU A 242 14.69 6.10 -18.73
C LEU A 242 14.33 7.57 -18.47
N LEU A 243 14.34 8.40 -19.51
CA LEU A 243 14.00 9.82 -19.40
C LEU A 243 12.53 10.03 -19.01
N MET A 244 11.62 9.25 -19.58
CA MET A 244 10.20 9.27 -19.20
C MET A 244 10.01 8.89 -17.75
N GLN A 245 10.69 7.83 -17.29
CA GLN A 245 10.61 7.37 -15.90
C GLN A 245 11.23 8.38 -14.92
N ALA A 246 12.31 9.05 -15.30
CA ALA A 246 12.91 10.11 -14.49
C ALA A 246 11.97 11.32 -14.36
N VAL A 247 11.29 11.70 -15.44
CA VAL A 247 10.30 12.79 -15.44
C VAL A 247 9.12 12.49 -14.52
N GLU A 248 8.64 11.26 -14.49
CA GLU A 248 7.54 10.82 -13.62
C GLU A 248 7.98 10.51 -12.19
N SER A 249 9.28 10.61 -11.90
CA SER A 249 9.79 10.43 -10.54
C SER A 249 9.10 11.38 -9.56
N MET A 250 8.65 10.86 -8.45
CA MET A 250 8.03 11.64 -7.36
C MET A 250 9.03 12.06 -6.28
N GLU A 251 10.32 11.82 -6.51
CA GLU A 251 11.37 12.36 -5.67
C GLU A 251 11.39 13.90 -5.74
N ALA A 252 12.06 14.53 -4.79
CA ALA A 252 12.13 15.98 -4.74
C ALA A 252 12.47 16.60 -6.11
N PRO A 253 11.86 17.73 -6.50
CA PRO A 253 12.07 18.32 -7.83
C PRO A 253 13.54 18.50 -8.20
N ALA A 254 14.40 18.87 -7.25
CA ALA A 254 15.84 19.02 -7.47
C ALA A 254 16.53 17.70 -7.82
N ASP A 255 16.13 16.59 -7.21
CA ASP A 255 16.70 15.27 -7.46
C ASP A 255 16.24 14.74 -8.82
N ARG A 256 14.96 14.93 -9.14
CA ARG A 256 14.42 14.63 -10.46
C ARG A 256 15.15 15.40 -11.55
N ASP A 257 15.31 16.70 -11.38
CA ASP A 257 15.99 17.55 -12.36
C ASP A 257 17.45 17.13 -12.55
N ARG A 258 18.16 16.75 -11.47
CA ARG A 258 19.53 16.17 -11.58
C ARG A 258 19.53 14.88 -12.40
N MET A 259 18.53 14.00 -12.20
CA MET A 259 18.43 12.74 -12.96
C MET A 259 18.11 13.02 -14.44
N VAL A 260 17.18 13.93 -14.72
CA VAL A 260 16.85 14.36 -16.09
C VAL A 260 18.09 14.96 -16.78
N GLN A 261 18.80 15.87 -16.11
CA GLN A 261 20.06 16.46 -16.62
C GLN A 261 21.10 15.40 -16.92
N TRP A 262 21.29 14.44 -16.00
CA TRP A 262 22.24 13.36 -16.18
C TRP A 262 21.92 12.50 -17.42
N LEU A 263 20.64 12.12 -17.60
CA LEU A 263 20.21 11.34 -18.78
C LEU A 263 20.40 12.12 -20.08
N LEU A 264 20.02 13.40 -20.13
CA LEU A 264 20.20 14.26 -21.30
C LEU A 264 21.69 14.44 -21.64
N ALA A 265 22.55 14.60 -20.63
CA ALA A 265 24.00 14.67 -20.82
C ALA A 265 24.61 13.36 -21.36
N LYS A 266 23.95 12.23 -21.14
CA LYS A 266 24.30 10.92 -21.72
C LYS A 266 23.77 10.71 -23.14
N GLY A 267 23.06 11.69 -23.71
CA GLY A 267 22.56 11.65 -25.08
C GLY A 267 21.27 10.87 -25.28
N VAL A 268 20.48 10.67 -24.21
CA VAL A 268 19.16 10.04 -24.34
C VAL A 268 18.25 10.97 -25.16
N ASP A 269 17.53 10.42 -26.15
CA ASP A 269 16.65 11.18 -27.03
C ASP A 269 15.46 11.79 -26.27
N PRO A 270 15.33 13.13 -26.18
CA PRO A 270 14.23 13.79 -25.49
C PRO A 270 12.88 13.66 -26.22
N ASN A 271 12.88 13.25 -27.48
CA ASN A 271 11.70 13.10 -28.33
C ASN A 271 11.26 11.64 -28.55
N ALA A 272 11.96 10.69 -27.93
CA ALA A 272 11.55 9.29 -27.97
C ALA A 272 10.11 9.12 -27.43
N THR A 273 9.34 8.23 -28.06
CA THR A 273 7.96 7.92 -27.64
C THR A 273 7.87 6.54 -27.01
N ASN A 274 6.90 6.38 -26.11
CA ASN A 274 6.44 5.08 -25.67
C ASN A 274 5.43 4.49 -26.69
N ASP A 275 4.87 3.31 -26.39
CA ASP A 275 3.93 2.61 -27.27
C ASP A 275 2.59 3.36 -27.47
N ARG A 276 2.31 4.38 -26.67
CA ARG A 276 1.14 5.26 -26.76
C ARG A 276 1.40 6.57 -27.52
N GLY A 277 2.66 6.81 -27.87
CA GLY A 277 3.08 8.08 -28.46
C GLY A 277 3.35 9.20 -27.46
N ASP A 278 3.33 8.93 -26.14
CA ASP A 278 3.72 9.90 -25.13
C ASP A 278 5.22 10.19 -25.23
N THR A 279 5.60 11.46 -25.01
CA THR A 279 7.00 11.90 -24.91
C THR A 279 7.34 12.29 -23.47
N ALA A 280 8.63 12.38 -23.14
CA ALA A 280 9.07 12.88 -21.85
C ALA A 280 8.52 14.30 -21.57
N TYR A 281 8.40 15.15 -22.61
CA TYR A 281 7.82 16.49 -22.47
C TYR A 281 6.35 16.43 -22.07
N LEU A 282 5.54 15.59 -22.72
CA LEU A 282 4.11 15.44 -22.39
C LEU A 282 3.92 14.96 -20.95
N LEU A 283 4.69 13.97 -20.54
CA LEU A 283 4.65 13.47 -19.17
C LEU A 283 5.07 14.55 -18.15
N ALA A 284 6.13 15.33 -18.46
CA ALA A 284 6.54 16.46 -17.64
C ALA A 284 5.45 17.54 -17.53
N ALA A 285 4.71 17.79 -18.60
CA ALA A 285 3.59 18.72 -18.60
C ALA A 285 2.44 18.24 -17.71
N ARG A 286 2.14 16.94 -17.72
CA ARG A 286 1.16 16.32 -16.80
C ARG A 286 1.61 16.41 -15.33
N VAL A 287 2.89 16.15 -15.06
CA VAL A 287 3.47 16.33 -13.73
C VAL A 287 3.55 17.83 -13.38
N GLY A 288 3.77 18.69 -14.36
CA GLY A 288 3.66 20.14 -14.25
C GLY A 288 4.79 20.80 -13.45
N ILE A 289 6.03 20.40 -13.65
CA ILE A 289 7.20 20.99 -13.01
C ILE A 289 7.93 21.87 -14.02
N PRO A 290 7.91 23.21 -13.84
CA PRO A 290 8.49 24.14 -14.82
C PRO A 290 9.97 23.90 -15.09
N SER A 291 10.76 23.59 -14.05
CA SER A 291 12.21 23.32 -14.20
C SER A 291 12.49 22.12 -15.08
N THR A 292 11.74 21.03 -14.93
CA THR A 292 11.87 19.84 -15.79
C THR A 292 11.48 20.15 -17.24
N LEU A 293 10.41 20.91 -17.46
CA LEU A 293 10.00 21.34 -18.80
C LEU A 293 11.08 22.21 -19.47
N ASP A 294 11.68 23.14 -18.72
CA ASP A 294 12.78 23.98 -19.20
C ASP A 294 14.01 23.14 -19.60
N LEU A 295 14.36 22.13 -18.81
CA LEU A 295 15.47 21.23 -19.12
C LEU A 295 15.22 20.46 -20.42
N LEU A 296 14.02 19.90 -20.58
CA LEU A 296 13.64 19.17 -21.79
C LEU A 296 13.61 20.07 -23.01
N THR A 297 13.05 21.30 -22.89
CA THR A 297 13.01 22.30 -23.96
C THR A 297 14.44 22.67 -24.41
N LYS A 298 15.34 22.94 -23.47
CA LYS A 298 16.75 23.24 -23.77
C LYS A 298 17.47 22.08 -24.46
N ALA A 299 17.05 20.85 -24.21
CA ALA A 299 17.57 19.64 -24.85
C ALA A 299 16.92 19.35 -26.22
N GLY A 300 16.00 20.21 -26.70
CA GLY A 300 15.35 20.05 -28.00
C GLY A 300 14.08 19.18 -27.98
N ALA A 301 13.47 18.96 -26.82
CA ALA A 301 12.17 18.32 -26.76
C ALA A 301 11.10 19.18 -27.43
N LYS A 302 10.22 18.56 -28.21
CA LYS A 302 9.08 19.21 -28.83
C LYS A 302 7.98 19.41 -27.81
N ALA A 303 7.51 20.64 -27.67
CA ALA A 303 6.39 20.96 -26.80
C ALA A 303 5.10 20.29 -27.30
N VAL A 304 4.42 19.60 -26.42
CA VAL A 304 3.13 18.97 -26.65
C VAL A 304 2.19 19.41 -25.53
N THR A 305 0.96 19.76 -25.86
CA THR A 305 -0.08 20.13 -24.89
C THR A 305 -1.26 19.19 -24.99
N GLU A 306 -1.86 18.84 -23.86
CA GLU A 306 -3.16 18.18 -23.79
C GLU A 306 -4.25 19.21 -23.49
N ASP A 307 -5.41 19.02 -24.10
CA ASP A 307 -6.59 19.84 -23.80
C ASP A 307 -7.38 19.15 -22.67
N TRP A 308 -7.36 19.76 -21.50
CA TRP A 308 -8.02 19.22 -20.33
C TRP A 308 -9.41 19.81 -20.12
N PRO A 309 -10.37 19.02 -19.59
CA PRO A 309 -11.69 19.52 -19.27
C PRO A 309 -11.62 20.75 -18.36
N LYS A 310 -12.44 21.74 -18.65
CA LYS A 310 -12.52 22.98 -17.87
C LYS A 310 -13.87 23.08 -17.18
N PRO A 311 -13.92 23.54 -15.92
CA PRO A 311 -15.19 23.78 -15.23
C PRO A 311 -16.05 24.81 -15.97
N THR A 312 -17.33 24.51 -16.11
CA THR A 312 -18.31 25.40 -16.76
C THR A 312 -19.42 25.77 -15.76
N GLY A 313 -19.07 26.60 -14.77
CA GLY A 313 -20.04 27.12 -13.80
C GLY A 313 -20.13 26.42 -12.46
N GLY A 314 -19.50 25.26 -12.27
CA GLY A 314 -19.44 24.57 -11.00
C GLY A 314 -20.79 24.12 -10.43
N ALA A 315 -20.82 23.80 -9.13
CA ALA A 315 -22.04 23.45 -8.40
C ALA A 315 -22.49 24.61 -7.49
N PRO A 316 -23.80 24.91 -7.42
CA PRO A 316 -24.30 26.03 -6.61
C PRO A 316 -24.29 25.74 -5.10
N THR A 317 -24.35 24.48 -4.70
CA THR A 317 -24.37 24.03 -3.29
C THR A 317 -23.66 22.71 -3.12
N VAL A 318 -23.26 22.38 -1.89
CA VAL A 318 -22.69 21.08 -1.54
C VAL A 318 -23.66 19.94 -1.88
N GLN A 319 -24.95 20.10 -1.57
CA GLN A 319 -25.97 19.11 -1.89
C GLN A 319 -26.05 18.82 -3.39
N ALA A 320 -26.01 19.87 -4.23
CA ALA A 320 -26.04 19.72 -5.68
C ALA A 320 -24.77 19.06 -6.22
N ALA A 321 -23.60 19.40 -5.65
CA ALA A 321 -22.33 18.80 -6.01
C ALA A 321 -22.33 17.28 -5.74
N ILE A 322 -22.71 16.88 -4.53
CA ILE A 322 -22.77 15.47 -4.13
C ILE A 322 -23.82 14.70 -4.92
N ALA A 323 -25.01 15.26 -5.14
CA ALA A 323 -26.05 14.60 -5.93
C ALA A 323 -25.60 14.27 -7.36
N LYS A 324 -24.67 15.06 -7.93
CA LYS A 324 -24.10 14.81 -9.26
C LYS A 324 -22.93 13.82 -9.25
N SER A 325 -22.04 13.92 -8.27
CA SER A 325 -20.83 13.10 -8.22
C SER A 325 -21.08 11.68 -7.72
N LEU A 326 -22.01 11.52 -6.75
CA LEU A 326 -22.23 10.25 -6.07
C LEU A 326 -22.55 9.09 -7.03
N PRO A 327 -23.42 9.22 -8.05
CA PRO A 327 -23.68 8.13 -8.99
C PRO A 327 -22.46 7.71 -9.82
N LEU A 328 -21.54 8.64 -10.11
CA LEU A 328 -20.29 8.33 -10.82
C LEU A 328 -19.34 7.54 -9.92
N ILE A 329 -19.21 7.97 -8.67
CA ILE A 329 -18.37 7.32 -7.65
C ILE A 329 -18.87 5.91 -7.36
N GLU A 330 -20.19 5.72 -7.19
CA GLU A 330 -20.80 4.41 -6.98
C GLU A 330 -20.52 3.44 -8.14
N MET A 331 -20.56 3.92 -9.39
CA MET A 331 -20.39 3.07 -10.56
C MET A 331 -18.96 2.51 -10.71
N SER A 332 -17.96 3.23 -10.25
CA SER A 332 -16.54 2.99 -10.55
C SER A 332 -16.05 1.60 -10.11
N GLY A 333 -16.28 1.21 -8.86
CA GLY A 333 -15.79 -0.05 -8.28
C GLY A 333 -16.35 -1.28 -9.00
N GLU A 334 -17.66 -1.32 -9.27
CA GLU A 334 -18.30 -2.45 -9.93
C GLU A 334 -17.74 -2.73 -11.34
N GLN A 335 -17.41 -1.66 -12.08
CA GLN A 335 -16.87 -1.81 -13.44
C GLN A 335 -15.42 -2.31 -13.44
N VAL A 336 -14.59 -1.81 -12.54
CA VAL A 336 -13.20 -2.31 -12.38
C VAL A 336 -13.20 -3.79 -12.07
N PHE A 337 -14.05 -4.24 -11.16
CA PHE A 337 -14.16 -5.66 -10.83
C PHE A 337 -14.61 -6.51 -12.02
N LYS A 338 -15.65 -6.10 -12.75
CA LYS A 338 -16.15 -6.81 -13.93
C LYS A 338 -15.08 -6.97 -15.00
N ASN A 339 -14.24 -5.95 -15.17
CA ASN A 339 -13.23 -5.93 -16.22
C ASN A 339 -11.93 -6.65 -15.81
N ARG A 340 -11.60 -6.72 -14.52
CA ARG A 340 -10.33 -7.27 -14.03
C ARG A 340 -10.45 -8.45 -13.08
N GLY A 341 -11.55 -8.57 -12.37
CA GLY A 341 -11.69 -9.55 -11.29
C GLY A 341 -10.76 -9.25 -10.11
N CYS A 342 -10.38 -7.98 -9.91
CA CYS A 342 -9.59 -7.57 -8.74
C CYS A 342 -10.09 -6.22 -8.20
N VAL A 343 -9.81 -5.92 -6.94
CA VAL A 343 -10.09 -4.64 -6.30
C VAL A 343 -9.01 -3.62 -6.64
N SER A 344 -9.40 -2.36 -6.70
CA SER A 344 -8.51 -1.21 -6.80
C SER A 344 -8.68 -0.34 -5.57
N CYS A 345 -7.59 0.03 -4.92
CA CYS A 345 -7.62 0.89 -3.74
C CYS A 345 -8.40 2.19 -3.98
N HIS A 346 -8.36 2.73 -5.19
CA HIS A 346 -8.94 4.01 -5.56
C HIS A 346 -10.39 3.89 -6.00
N ASN A 347 -10.66 2.94 -6.89
CA ASN A 347 -11.98 2.76 -7.48
C ASN A 347 -12.94 1.93 -6.61
N ASP A 348 -12.47 1.37 -5.49
CA ASP A 348 -13.28 0.58 -4.56
C ASP A 348 -13.26 1.19 -3.15
N SER A 349 -12.07 1.47 -2.60
CA SER A 349 -11.95 1.86 -1.19
C SER A 349 -12.33 3.31 -0.94
N LEU A 350 -11.85 4.27 -1.74
CA LEU A 350 -12.27 5.67 -1.62
C LEU A 350 -13.75 5.87 -1.97
N PRO A 351 -14.29 5.26 -3.04
CA PRO A 351 -15.73 5.19 -3.27
C PRO A 351 -16.53 4.63 -2.09
N ALA A 352 -16.13 3.49 -1.52
CA ALA A 352 -16.82 2.90 -0.37
C ALA A 352 -16.85 3.84 0.84
N MET A 353 -15.73 4.54 1.13
CA MET A 353 -15.67 5.55 2.19
C MET A 353 -16.60 6.74 1.89
N THR A 354 -16.62 7.20 0.64
CA THR A 354 -17.50 8.30 0.20
C THR A 354 -18.96 7.93 0.30
N VAL A 355 -19.34 6.75 -0.17
CA VAL A 355 -20.71 6.21 -0.08
C VAL A 355 -21.16 6.07 1.37
N ALA A 356 -20.31 5.53 2.24
CA ALA A 356 -20.61 5.40 3.67
C ALA A 356 -20.86 6.77 4.32
N LEU A 357 -20.03 7.77 4.01
CA LEU A 357 -20.18 9.12 4.51
C LEU A 357 -21.45 9.79 3.94
N ALA A 358 -21.72 9.64 2.63
CA ALA A 358 -22.95 10.15 2.00
C ALA A 358 -24.20 9.57 2.62
N ARG A 359 -24.23 8.25 2.89
CA ARG A 359 -25.31 7.57 3.63
C ARG A 359 -25.53 8.20 5.01
N LYS A 360 -24.45 8.43 5.75
CA LYS A 360 -24.49 9.07 7.08
C LYS A 360 -25.07 10.50 7.02
N LYS A 361 -24.81 11.22 5.93
CA LYS A 361 -25.33 12.58 5.67
C LYS A 361 -26.75 12.58 5.08
N GLY A 362 -27.34 11.42 4.82
CA GLY A 362 -28.73 11.26 4.39
C GLY A 362 -28.97 11.28 2.89
N PHE A 363 -27.91 11.16 2.08
CA PHE A 363 -28.06 10.91 0.65
C PHE A 363 -28.57 9.50 0.39
N ALA A 364 -29.34 9.35 -0.69
CA ALA A 364 -29.70 8.03 -1.20
C ALA A 364 -28.47 7.41 -1.83
N VAL A 365 -28.15 6.19 -1.46
CA VAL A 365 -27.05 5.39 -1.98
C VAL A 365 -27.56 4.08 -2.56
N ASN A 366 -26.84 3.51 -3.51
CA ASN A 366 -27.16 2.21 -4.10
C ASN A 366 -26.66 1.08 -3.19
N GLU A 367 -27.51 0.67 -2.23
CA GLU A 367 -27.16 -0.34 -1.21
C GLU A 367 -26.80 -1.71 -1.82
N ASP A 368 -27.47 -2.11 -2.91
CA ASP A 368 -27.19 -3.37 -3.57
C ASP A 368 -25.81 -3.36 -4.24
N GLN A 369 -25.41 -2.23 -4.80
CA GLN A 369 -24.09 -2.05 -5.38
C GLN A 369 -23.01 -2.02 -4.31
N ALA A 370 -23.17 -1.21 -3.25
CA ALA A 370 -22.24 -1.15 -2.13
C ALA A 370 -22.02 -2.53 -1.49
N LYS A 371 -23.08 -3.34 -1.39
CA LYS A 371 -22.99 -4.72 -0.90
C LYS A 371 -22.19 -5.63 -1.86
N ARG A 372 -22.41 -5.50 -3.17
CA ARG A 372 -21.63 -6.29 -4.16
C ARG A 372 -20.16 -5.91 -4.13
N GLU A 373 -19.84 -4.62 -4.04
CA GLU A 373 -18.44 -4.14 -3.96
C GLU A 373 -17.73 -4.70 -2.73
N LEU A 374 -18.38 -4.68 -1.56
CA LEU A 374 -17.85 -5.33 -0.37
C LEU A 374 -17.60 -6.83 -0.58
N GLN A 375 -18.56 -7.54 -1.21
CA GLN A 375 -18.39 -8.96 -1.53
C GLN A 375 -17.21 -9.20 -2.46
N PHE A 376 -16.97 -8.30 -3.41
CA PHE A 376 -15.84 -8.38 -4.33
C PHE A 376 -14.51 -8.15 -3.61
N ALA A 377 -14.42 -7.17 -2.71
CA ALA A 377 -13.23 -6.95 -1.90
C ALA A 377 -12.86 -8.21 -1.09
N VAL A 378 -13.83 -8.79 -0.39
CA VAL A 378 -13.65 -10.04 0.36
C VAL A 378 -13.24 -11.20 -0.55
N ALA A 379 -13.92 -11.37 -1.69
CA ALA A 379 -13.64 -12.46 -2.62
C ALA A 379 -12.25 -12.35 -3.29
N THR A 380 -11.76 -11.12 -3.50
CA THR A 380 -10.43 -10.87 -4.06
C THR A 380 -9.32 -11.24 -3.09
N ASP A 381 -9.47 -10.91 -1.80
CA ASP A 381 -8.41 -11.10 -0.80
C ASP A 381 -8.43 -12.50 -0.16
N THR A 382 -9.60 -13.16 -0.10
CA THR A 382 -9.74 -14.51 0.49
C THR A 382 -8.73 -15.54 -0.06
N PRO A 383 -8.44 -15.62 -1.38
CA PRO A 383 -7.45 -16.56 -1.90
C PRO A 383 -6.01 -16.32 -1.42
N TYR A 384 -5.74 -15.14 -0.88
CA TYR A 384 -4.42 -14.75 -0.36
C TYR A 384 -4.30 -14.83 1.17
N LEU A 385 -5.38 -15.22 1.86
CA LEU A 385 -5.43 -15.37 3.32
C LEU A 385 -4.17 -16.09 3.86
N GLU A 386 -3.87 -17.25 3.29
CA GLU A 386 -2.74 -18.06 3.73
C GLU A 386 -1.39 -17.41 3.42
N SER A 387 -1.28 -16.74 2.28
CA SER A 387 -0.08 -15.98 1.92
C SER A 387 0.18 -14.84 2.91
N MET A 388 -0.87 -14.10 3.29
CA MET A 388 -0.77 -13.00 4.27
C MET A 388 -0.38 -13.51 5.66
N ARG A 389 -0.90 -14.65 6.10
CA ARG A 389 -0.49 -15.34 7.34
C ARG A 389 1.00 -15.72 7.34
N MET A 390 1.58 -15.95 6.16
CA MET A 390 3.02 -16.23 5.98
C MET A 390 3.85 -14.97 5.66
N GLY A 391 3.32 -13.76 5.83
CA GLY A 391 4.04 -12.53 5.52
C GLY A 391 4.28 -12.26 4.04
N SER A 392 3.56 -12.96 3.15
CA SER A 392 3.56 -12.69 1.71
C SER A 392 2.31 -11.90 1.33
N THR A 393 2.42 -11.03 0.32
CA THR A 393 1.35 -10.11 -0.05
C THR A 393 0.73 -10.45 -1.40
N ILE A 394 -0.40 -9.79 -1.68
CA ILE A 394 -0.94 -9.55 -3.02
C ILE A 394 -0.18 -8.42 -3.72
N GLY A 395 -0.45 -8.20 -5.00
CA GLY A 395 0.07 -7.02 -5.72
C GLY A 395 -0.35 -5.72 -5.02
N GLY A 396 0.59 -4.79 -4.85
CA GLY A 396 0.38 -3.52 -4.16
C GLY A 396 0.84 -3.50 -2.70
N GLY A 397 0.89 -4.65 -2.01
CA GLY A 397 1.43 -4.73 -0.65
C GLY A 397 0.59 -4.01 0.41
N SER A 398 1.28 -3.38 1.37
CA SER A 398 0.65 -2.74 2.53
C SER A 398 -0.27 -1.58 2.15
N ASP A 399 0.00 -0.86 1.07
CA ASP A 399 -0.84 0.24 0.57
C ASP A 399 -2.20 -0.29 0.13
N THR A 400 -2.22 -1.26 -0.79
CA THR A 400 -3.47 -1.86 -1.29
C THR A 400 -4.27 -2.48 -0.16
N LEU A 401 -3.62 -3.30 0.68
CA LEU A 401 -4.30 -3.95 1.81
C LEU A 401 -4.83 -2.95 2.84
N GLY A 402 -4.11 -1.85 3.09
CA GLY A 402 -4.54 -0.79 4.00
C GLY A 402 -5.79 -0.08 3.49
N TYR A 403 -5.81 0.32 2.22
CA TYR A 403 -7.00 0.89 1.58
C TYR A 403 -8.17 -0.10 1.57
N THR A 404 -7.94 -1.37 1.22
CA THR A 404 -8.99 -2.40 1.22
C THR A 404 -9.67 -2.50 2.58
N LEU A 405 -8.88 -2.57 3.68
CA LEU A 405 -9.45 -2.61 5.04
C LEU A 405 -10.21 -1.33 5.40
N MET A 406 -9.78 -0.15 4.93
CA MET A 406 -10.53 1.10 5.14
C MET A 406 -11.88 1.06 4.42
N GLY A 407 -11.92 0.60 3.17
CA GLY A 407 -13.16 0.42 2.40
C GLY A 407 -14.09 -0.62 3.03
N MET A 408 -13.55 -1.77 3.44
CA MET A 408 -14.30 -2.82 4.14
C MET A 408 -14.91 -2.31 5.45
N ALA A 409 -14.14 -1.57 6.25
CA ALA A 409 -14.63 -0.97 7.50
C ALA A 409 -15.73 0.08 7.25
N ALA A 410 -15.56 0.93 6.22
CA ALA A 410 -16.58 1.91 5.83
C ALA A 410 -17.89 1.22 5.39
N ALA A 411 -17.79 0.07 4.73
CA ALA A 411 -18.93 -0.77 4.36
C ALA A 411 -19.50 -1.61 5.53
N GLY A 412 -18.92 -1.52 6.73
CA GLY A 412 -19.40 -2.21 7.93
C GLY A 412 -18.97 -3.68 8.02
N TYR A 413 -17.90 -4.09 7.33
CA TYR A 413 -17.39 -5.45 7.43
C TYR A 413 -16.82 -5.72 8.84
N PRO A 414 -17.23 -6.81 9.50
CA PRO A 414 -16.73 -7.13 10.85
C PRO A 414 -15.32 -7.67 10.84
N ALA A 415 -14.64 -7.60 11.99
CA ALA A 415 -13.36 -8.27 12.17
C ALA A 415 -13.51 -9.80 12.07
N ASP A 416 -12.64 -10.45 11.31
CA ASP A 416 -12.61 -11.90 11.11
C ASP A 416 -11.18 -12.40 10.78
N ALA A 417 -11.05 -13.67 10.41
CA ALA A 417 -9.77 -14.27 10.06
C ALA A 417 -9.09 -13.61 8.85
N LEU A 418 -9.86 -13.03 7.90
CA LEU A 418 -9.31 -12.32 6.75
C LEU A 418 -8.70 -10.98 7.19
N THR A 419 -9.42 -10.19 7.96
CA THR A 419 -8.92 -8.92 8.49
C THR A 419 -7.71 -9.14 9.41
N ASP A 420 -7.71 -10.20 10.23
CA ASP A 420 -6.59 -10.55 11.09
C ASP A 420 -5.34 -10.96 10.30
N ALA A 421 -5.51 -11.62 9.15
CA ALA A 421 -4.39 -11.93 8.26
C ALA A 421 -3.77 -10.66 7.64
N HIS A 422 -4.58 -9.68 7.25
CA HIS A 422 -4.09 -8.38 6.79
C HIS A 422 -3.26 -7.69 7.89
N ILE A 423 -3.81 -7.61 9.11
CA ILE A 423 -3.12 -6.99 10.24
C ILE A 423 -1.84 -7.76 10.60
N HIS A 424 -1.86 -9.09 10.52
CA HIS A 424 -0.65 -9.90 10.69
C HIS A 424 0.40 -9.58 9.62
N TYR A 425 0.02 -9.49 8.34
CA TYR A 425 0.91 -9.10 7.27
C TYR A 425 1.59 -7.74 7.54
N PHE A 426 0.85 -6.71 7.97
CA PHE A 426 1.44 -5.42 8.32
C PHE A 426 2.53 -5.53 9.39
N SER A 427 2.39 -6.45 10.33
CA SER A 427 3.43 -6.67 11.34
C SER A 427 4.73 -7.23 10.76
N THR A 428 4.68 -7.91 9.62
CA THR A 428 5.85 -8.47 8.93
C THR A 428 6.50 -7.48 7.96
N ASP A 429 5.75 -6.46 7.50
CA ASP A 429 6.17 -5.53 6.47
C ASP A 429 6.72 -4.20 7.00
N GLN A 430 6.62 -3.93 8.32
CA GLN A 430 7.16 -2.71 8.93
C GLN A 430 8.68 -2.65 8.83
N LEU A 431 9.20 -1.51 8.39
CA LEU A 431 10.64 -1.26 8.25
C LEU A 431 11.31 -0.94 9.60
N GLY A 432 12.65 -0.95 9.62
CA GLY A 432 13.44 -0.70 10.81
C GLY A 432 13.30 0.71 11.37
N ASP A 433 12.99 1.70 10.53
CA ASP A 433 12.73 3.09 10.93
C ASP A 433 11.31 3.27 11.52
N GLY A 434 10.45 2.28 11.37
CA GLY A 434 9.07 2.30 11.86
C GLY A 434 8.03 2.60 10.78
N SER A 435 8.42 2.98 9.58
CA SER A 435 7.52 3.20 8.45
C SER A 435 7.08 1.89 7.79
N TRP A 436 6.07 2.00 6.91
CA TRP A 436 5.77 0.97 5.91
C TRP A 436 6.08 1.51 4.53
N ARG A 437 6.62 0.63 3.69
CA ARG A 437 7.03 1.01 2.36
C ARG A 437 5.95 0.71 1.34
N THR A 438 5.76 1.65 0.42
CA THR A 438 5.01 1.42 -0.81
C THR A 438 5.79 0.51 -1.76
N ILE A 439 5.13 -0.45 -2.36
CA ILE A 439 5.66 -1.27 -3.45
C ILE A 439 4.93 -0.98 -4.78
N SER A 440 3.79 -0.33 -4.73
CA SER A 440 3.13 0.27 -5.88
C SER A 440 3.76 1.62 -6.22
N TYR A 441 3.62 2.06 -7.46
CA TYR A 441 4.07 3.37 -7.89
C TYR A 441 3.02 3.97 -8.81
N ARG A 442 2.01 4.59 -8.19
CA ARG A 442 0.83 5.12 -8.87
C ARG A 442 0.43 6.47 -8.29
N PRO A 443 1.27 7.51 -8.49
CA PRO A 443 0.97 8.81 -7.93
C PRO A 443 -0.37 9.38 -8.48
N PRO A 444 -1.08 10.13 -7.64
CA PRO A 444 -0.67 10.60 -6.31
C PRO A 444 -0.92 9.60 -5.18
N GLU A 445 -1.67 8.57 -5.36
CA GLU A 445 -2.31 7.79 -4.29
C GLU A 445 -1.44 6.69 -3.69
N GLU A 446 -0.61 6.03 -4.50
CA GLU A 446 0.25 4.93 -4.05
C GLU A 446 1.68 5.21 -4.48
N TYR A 447 2.40 6.07 -3.78
CA TYR A 447 3.76 6.31 -4.22
C TYR A 447 4.80 6.51 -3.11
N GLY A 448 4.37 6.76 -1.89
CA GLY A 448 5.24 7.15 -0.83
C GLY A 448 5.03 6.42 0.51
N PRO A 449 6.04 6.40 1.39
CA PRO A 449 5.95 5.76 2.68
C PRO A 449 4.96 6.47 3.62
N PHE A 450 4.66 7.75 3.41
CA PHE A 450 3.66 8.47 4.21
C PHE A 450 2.27 7.90 3.98
N THR A 451 1.88 7.70 2.72
CA THR A 451 0.60 7.10 2.35
C THR A 451 0.47 5.71 2.92
N THR A 452 1.44 4.83 2.65
CA THR A 452 1.40 3.45 3.14
C THR A 452 1.33 3.39 4.66
N THR A 453 2.13 4.23 5.36
CA THR A 453 2.11 4.28 6.83
C THR A 453 0.75 4.78 7.35
N ALA A 454 0.13 5.76 6.71
CA ALA A 454 -1.17 6.30 7.10
C ALA A 454 -2.28 5.25 6.98
N VAL A 455 -2.39 4.59 5.82
CA VAL A 455 -3.45 3.60 5.60
C VAL A 455 -3.29 2.37 6.49
N VAL A 456 -2.05 1.94 6.76
CA VAL A 456 -1.78 0.83 7.68
C VAL A 456 -2.14 1.20 9.12
N LEU A 457 -1.76 2.38 9.61
CA LEU A 457 -2.12 2.83 10.96
C LEU A 457 -3.64 2.95 11.12
N ARG A 458 -4.34 3.47 10.10
CA ARG A 458 -5.79 3.50 10.08
C ARG A 458 -6.40 2.10 10.12
N ALA A 459 -5.90 1.17 9.33
CA ALA A 459 -6.37 -0.22 9.28
C ALA A 459 -6.16 -0.94 10.62
N ILE A 460 -5.00 -0.78 11.27
CA ILE A 460 -4.73 -1.34 12.61
C ILE A 460 -5.72 -0.78 13.65
N LYS A 461 -6.07 0.49 13.55
CA LYS A 461 -7.03 1.13 14.44
C LYS A 461 -8.46 0.62 14.22
N LEU A 462 -8.83 0.33 12.97
CA LEU A 462 -10.17 -0.16 12.59
C LEU A 462 -10.36 -1.65 12.94
N TYR A 463 -9.31 -2.46 12.81
CA TYR A 463 -9.32 -3.91 13.05
C TYR A 463 -8.26 -4.35 14.07
N PRO A 464 -8.35 -3.90 15.33
CA PRO A 464 -7.37 -4.29 16.33
C PRO A 464 -7.46 -5.78 16.67
N ILE A 465 -6.31 -6.41 16.90
CA ILE A 465 -6.20 -7.76 17.44
C ILE A 465 -5.88 -7.64 18.93
N PRO A 466 -6.84 -7.88 19.84
CA PRO A 466 -6.63 -7.62 21.28
C PRO A 466 -5.48 -8.43 21.88
N GLY A 467 -5.27 -9.67 21.45
CA GLY A 467 -4.18 -10.54 21.92
C GLY A 467 -2.77 -10.07 21.51
N ARG A 468 -2.67 -9.10 20.58
CA ARG A 468 -1.41 -8.49 20.13
C ARG A 468 -1.28 -7.02 20.50
N ARG A 469 -2.08 -6.53 21.43
CA ARG A 469 -2.15 -5.11 21.79
C ARG A 469 -0.78 -4.50 22.09
N GLU A 470 0.03 -5.14 22.94
CA GLU A 470 1.35 -4.61 23.32
C GLU A 470 2.30 -4.52 22.10
N GLU A 471 2.31 -5.54 21.25
CA GLU A 471 3.11 -5.53 20.02
C GLU A 471 2.72 -4.37 19.09
N PHE A 472 1.42 -4.18 18.86
CA PHE A 472 0.96 -3.11 17.97
C PHE A 472 1.14 -1.72 18.59
N GLN A 473 1.05 -1.57 19.91
CA GLN A 473 1.40 -0.31 20.58
C GLN A 473 2.87 0.08 20.34
N ASP A 474 3.81 -0.89 20.41
CA ASP A 474 5.22 -0.64 20.08
C ASP A 474 5.41 -0.27 18.60
N ARG A 475 4.75 -0.98 17.69
CA ARG A 475 4.80 -0.70 16.25
C ARG A 475 4.27 0.70 15.92
N ILE A 476 3.13 1.07 16.49
CA ILE A 476 2.53 2.41 16.35
C ILE A 476 3.46 3.48 16.91
N ALA A 477 4.08 3.23 18.07
CA ALA A 477 5.03 4.17 18.67
C ALA A 477 6.28 4.39 17.80
N ARG A 478 6.78 3.33 17.11
CA ARG A 478 7.89 3.46 16.14
C ARG A 478 7.47 4.27 14.92
N ALA A 479 6.29 4.00 14.36
CA ALA A 479 5.75 4.76 13.24
C ALA A 479 5.55 6.24 13.61
N LYS A 480 5.03 6.53 14.80
CA LYS A 480 4.86 7.90 15.30
C LYS A 480 6.21 8.64 15.36
N ARG A 481 7.27 8.00 15.87
CA ARG A 481 8.61 8.63 15.90
C ARG A 481 9.12 8.96 14.51
N TRP A 482 8.95 8.04 13.56
CA TRP A 482 9.32 8.28 12.16
C TRP A 482 8.52 9.46 11.58
N LEU A 483 7.18 9.45 11.72
CA LEU A 483 6.31 10.54 11.23
C LEU A 483 6.68 11.91 11.77
N LEU A 484 7.04 12.01 13.05
CA LEU A 484 7.45 13.28 13.67
C LEU A 484 8.80 13.81 13.16
N SER A 485 9.65 12.95 12.58
CA SER A 485 10.98 13.32 12.10
C SER A 485 11.10 13.39 10.57
N ALA A 486 10.23 12.71 9.85
CA ALA A 486 10.24 12.66 8.40
C ALA A 486 9.73 13.97 7.78
N LYS A 487 10.32 14.37 6.65
CA LYS A 487 9.93 15.59 5.93
C LYS A 487 9.12 15.23 4.70
N ALA A 488 7.91 15.73 4.64
CA ALA A 488 7.04 15.61 3.47
C ALA A 488 7.49 16.53 2.33
N GLY A 489 7.52 16.02 1.11
CA GLY A 489 7.92 16.76 -0.11
C GLY A 489 6.73 17.21 -0.96
N SER A 490 5.56 16.58 -0.80
CA SER A 490 4.34 16.89 -1.55
C SER A 490 3.19 17.25 -0.60
N GLU A 491 2.09 17.73 -1.15
CA GLU A 491 0.88 17.99 -0.37
C GLU A 491 0.28 16.67 0.15
N GLU A 492 0.19 15.66 -0.70
CA GLU A 492 -0.31 14.34 -0.31
C GLU A 492 0.50 13.75 0.87
N GLU A 493 1.84 13.84 0.82
CA GLU A 493 2.67 13.39 1.93
C GLU A 493 2.37 14.16 3.23
N ARG A 494 2.11 15.48 3.17
CA ARG A 494 1.71 16.29 4.34
C ARG A 494 0.34 15.87 4.87
N SER A 495 -0.62 15.67 4.00
CA SER A 495 -1.98 15.23 4.34
C SER A 495 -1.95 13.85 4.99
N MET A 496 -1.23 12.90 4.40
CA MET A 496 -1.08 11.56 4.95
C MET A 496 -0.26 11.53 6.23
N GLN A 497 0.77 12.38 6.37
CA GLN A 497 1.53 12.53 7.61
C GLN A 497 0.64 13.01 8.76
N LEU A 498 -0.21 14.01 8.52
CA LEU A 498 -1.13 14.53 9.53
C LEU A 498 -2.17 13.47 9.95
N ASN A 499 -2.76 12.76 8.99
CA ASN A 499 -3.68 11.66 9.23
C ASN A 499 -3.03 10.54 10.05
N ALA A 500 -1.83 10.12 9.64
CA ALA A 500 -1.06 9.07 10.29
C ALA A 500 -0.70 9.44 11.74
N LEU A 501 -0.30 10.69 12.00
CA LEU A 501 -0.02 11.19 13.34
C LEU A 501 -1.26 11.15 14.24
N ALA A 502 -2.44 11.50 13.71
CA ALA A 502 -3.70 11.42 14.44
C ALA A 502 -4.06 9.96 14.80
N ASP A 503 -3.89 9.03 13.84
CA ASP A 503 -4.15 7.60 14.08
C ASP A 503 -3.12 6.94 14.99
N ALA A 504 -1.87 7.41 14.96
CA ALA A 504 -0.82 7.00 15.89
C ALA A 504 -0.97 7.58 17.31
N GLY A 505 -2.03 8.35 17.57
CA GLY A 505 -2.31 8.95 18.88
C GLY A 505 -1.36 10.09 19.24
N ALA A 506 -0.89 10.86 18.25
CA ALA A 506 -0.18 12.10 18.51
C ALA A 506 -1.13 13.14 19.13
N SER A 507 -0.66 13.85 20.16
CA SER A 507 -1.43 14.92 20.79
C SER A 507 -1.65 16.10 19.82
N ALA A 508 -2.62 16.96 20.09
CA ALA A 508 -2.85 18.16 19.29
C ALA A 508 -1.59 19.04 19.22
N ALA A 509 -0.83 19.15 20.31
CA ALA A 509 0.42 19.91 20.33
C ALA A 509 1.51 19.31 19.42
N GLU A 510 1.59 17.98 19.32
CA GLU A 510 2.52 17.29 18.40
C GLU A 510 2.09 17.45 16.94
N ARG A 511 0.79 17.50 16.65
CA ARG A 511 0.24 17.64 15.29
C ARG A 511 0.22 19.09 14.78
N ALA A 512 0.11 20.06 15.68
CA ALA A 512 -0.06 21.47 15.32
C ALA A 512 0.96 22.00 14.28
N PRO A 513 2.28 21.70 14.34
CA PRO A 513 3.22 22.15 13.32
C PRO A 513 2.86 21.63 11.91
N PHE A 514 2.43 20.40 11.79
CA PHE A 514 2.07 19.75 10.52
C PHE A 514 0.75 20.30 9.97
N ALA A 515 -0.23 20.53 10.84
CA ALA A 515 -1.49 21.16 10.45
C ALA A 515 -1.26 22.62 9.98
N GLU A 516 -0.40 23.39 10.64
CA GLU A 516 -0.06 24.73 10.21
C GLU A 516 0.72 24.75 8.88
N GLU A 517 1.64 23.79 8.67
CA GLU A 517 2.32 23.65 7.38
C GLU A 517 1.34 23.35 6.25
N LEU A 518 0.38 22.43 6.47
CA LEU A 518 -0.65 22.09 5.49
C LEU A 518 -1.58 23.29 5.21
N LYS A 519 -1.99 24.06 6.23
CA LYS A 519 -2.77 25.29 6.07
C LYS A 519 -2.01 26.35 5.27
N ALA A 520 -0.71 26.53 5.57
CA ALA A 520 0.14 27.50 4.89
C ALA A 520 0.38 27.18 3.40
N ALA A 521 0.22 25.89 3.01
CA ALA A 521 0.31 25.44 1.62
C ALA A 521 -0.94 25.77 0.78
N GLN A 522 -2.02 26.31 1.39
CA GLN A 522 -3.23 26.71 0.66
C GLN A 522 -2.92 27.85 -0.32
N ASN A 523 -3.29 27.67 -1.58
CA ASN A 523 -3.17 28.71 -2.61
C ASN A 523 -4.12 29.90 -2.33
N PRO A 524 -3.84 31.10 -2.87
CA PRO A 524 -4.70 32.27 -2.69
C PRO A 524 -6.15 32.07 -3.18
N ASP A 525 -6.38 31.19 -4.17
CA ASP A 525 -7.71 30.85 -4.68
C ASP A 525 -8.51 29.87 -3.81
N GLY A 526 -7.88 29.34 -2.76
CA GLY A 526 -8.46 28.40 -1.81
C GLY A 526 -8.14 26.93 -2.07
N SER A 527 -7.45 26.60 -3.13
CA SER A 527 -7.04 25.23 -3.47
C SER A 527 -5.75 24.80 -2.78
N TRP A 528 -5.41 23.52 -2.94
CA TRP A 528 -4.07 22.96 -2.74
C TRP A 528 -3.55 22.37 -4.04
N SER A 529 -2.24 22.35 -4.18
CA SER A 529 -1.52 21.79 -5.34
C SER A 529 -0.70 20.60 -4.87
N VAL A 530 -0.76 19.48 -5.58
CA VAL A 530 0.01 18.26 -5.21
C VAL A 530 1.51 18.55 -5.09
N LEU A 531 2.04 19.42 -5.92
CA LEU A 531 3.43 19.87 -5.86
C LEU A 531 3.52 21.41 -5.84
N PRO A 532 4.52 22.00 -5.19
CA PRO A 532 4.73 23.44 -5.18
C PRO A 532 4.82 24.04 -6.59
N GLY A 533 4.21 25.20 -6.79
CA GLY A 533 4.26 25.95 -8.05
C GLY A 533 3.30 25.46 -9.15
N ARG A 534 2.45 24.48 -8.86
CA ARG A 534 1.39 24.02 -9.75
C ARG A 534 0.06 24.74 -9.50
N PRO A 535 -0.85 24.75 -10.48
CA PRO A 535 -2.25 25.08 -10.24
C PRO A 535 -2.88 24.16 -9.19
N GLY A 536 -3.89 24.64 -8.49
CA GLY A 536 -4.66 23.85 -7.56
C GLY A 536 -5.40 22.70 -8.25
N GLU A 537 -5.54 21.59 -7.55
CA GLU A 537 -6.17 20.36 -8.04
C GLU A 537 -7.21 19.84 -7.05
N ALA A 538 -8.25 19.20 -7.56
CA ALA A 538 -9.34 18.72 -6.71
C ALA A 538 -8.89 17.58 -5.80
N TYR A 539 -7.96 16.73 -6.25
CA TYR A 539 -7.36 15.67 -5.45
C TYR A 539 -6.69 16.27 -4.20
N ALA A 540 -5.66 17.10 -4.40
CA ALA A 540 -4.92 17.74 -3.31
C ALA A 540 -5.80 18.59 -2.39
N THR A 541 -6.79 19.32 -2.98
CA THR A 541 -7.71 20.16 -2.19
C THR A 541 -8.64 19.31 -1.33
N GLY A 542 -9.22 18.24 -1.89
CA GLY A 542 -10.10 17.33 -1.16
C GLY A 542 -9.38 16.58 -0.04
N GLU A 543 -8.19 16.06 -0.34
CA GLU A 543 -7.36 15.31 0.60
C GLU A 543 -6.84 16.19 1.75
N ALA A 544 -6.37 17.43 1.47
CA ALA A 544 -5.95 18.37 2.50
C ALA A 544 -7.10 18.74 3.45
N LEU A 545 -8.28 19.02 2.90
CA LEU A 545 -9.46 19.29 3.71
C LEU A 545 -9.88 18.07 4.55
N TYR A 546 -9.84 16.87 3.96
CA TYR A 546 -10.08 15.62 4.68
C TYR A 546 -9.10 15.48 5.85
N ALA A 547 -7.80 15.61 5.58
CA ALA A 547 -6.76 15.45 6.59
C ALA A 547 -6.90 16.45 7.74
N LEU A 548 -7.08 17.72 7.44
CA LEU A 548 -7.26 18.79 8.43
C LEU A 548 -8.49 18.56 9.32
N HIS A 549 -9.58 18.01 8.75
CA HIS A 549 -10.80 17.75 9.49
C HIS A 549 -10.73 16.46 10.32
N VAL A 550 -10.29 15.35 9.71
CA VAL A 550 -10.27 14.03 10.36
C VAL A 550 -9.22 13.96 11.48
N SER A 551 -8.12 14.69 11.35
CA SER A 551 -7.16 14.85 12.45
C SER A 551 -7.72 15.62 13.65
N GLY A 552 -8.82 16.37 13.47
CA GLY A 552 -9.44 17.21 14.49
C GLY A 552 -8.76 18.56 14.69
N ASP A 553 -7.88 18.95 13.77
CA ASP A 553 -7.09 20.19 13.87
C ASP A 553 -7.79 21.39 13.23
N VAL A 554 -8.79 21.16 12.34
CA VAL A 554 -9.57 22.22 11.67
C VAL A 554 -11.07 21.87 11.65
N SER A 555 -11.89 22.82 12.12
CA SER A 555 -13.33 22.74 11.95
C SER A 555 -13.75 23.06 10.51
N THR A 556 -14.82 22.41 10.03
CA THR A 556 -15.38 22.72 8.72
C THR A 556 -15.88 24.17 8.57
N THR A 557 -16.08 24.89 9.69
CA THR A 557 -16.51 26.30 9.69
C THR A 557 -15.36 27.30 9.61
N GLU A 558 -14.11 26.84 9.72
CA GLU A 558 -12.95 27.73 9.63
C GLU A 558 -12.72 28.26 8.22
N ALA A 559 -12.19 29.49 8.13
CA ALA A 559 -11.99 30.17 6.87
C ALA A 559 -11.13 29.40 5.85
N VAL A 560 -10.08 28.71 6.32
CA VAL A 560 -9.21 27.88 5.48
C VAL A 560 -10.01 26.73 4.84
N TYR A 561 -10.87 26.06 5.63
CA TYR A 561 -11.71 24.99 5.13
C TYR A 561 -12.75 25.51 4.13
N GLN A 562 -13.44 26.61 4.47
CA GLN A 562 -14.48 27.19 3.63
C GLN A 562 -13.96 27.73 2.29
N ARG A 563 -12.71 28.25 2.22
CA ARG A 563 -12.08 28.62 0.95
C ARG A 563 -11.89 27.41 0.04
N GLY A 564 -11.44 26.28 0.59
CA GLY A 564 -11.28 25.02 -0.15
C GLY A 564 -12.62 24.48 -0.66
N VAL A 565 -13.66 24.48 0.19
CA VAL A 565 -15.03 24.12 -0.19
C VAL A 565 -15.52 24.99 -1.36
N ALA A 566 -15.35 26.31 -1.25
CA ALA A 566 -15.74 27.23 -2.32
C ALA A 566 -14.98 26.96 -3.63
N TRP A 567 -13.69 26.60 -3.54
CA TRP A 567 -12.90 26.23 -4.72
C TRP A 567 -13.42 24.93 -5.36
N LEU A 568 -13.66 23.88 -4.55
CA LEU A 568 -14.19 22.60 -5.05
C LEU A 568 -15.53 22.78 -5.76
N LEU A 569 -16.44 23.56 -5.18
CA LEU A 569 -17.74 23.84 -5.80
C LEU A 569 -17.62 24.56 -7.14
N ARG A 570 -16.72 25.54 -7.25
CA ARG A 570 -16.48 26.26 -8.54
C ARG A 570 -15.86 25.39 -9.61
N ASN A 571 -15.08 24.37 -9.22
CA ASN A 571 -14.28 23.57 -10.14
C ASN A 571 -14.88 22.19 -10.45
N GLN A 572 -16.09 21.90 -10.00
CA GLN A 572 -16.81 20.70 -10.42
C GLN A 572 -17.20 20.80 -11.90
N LEU A 573 -16.97 19.73 -12.65
CA LEU A 573 -17.33 19.65 -14.06
C LEU A 573 -18.85 19.47 -14.27
N ALA A 574 -19.30 19.68 -15.50
CA ALA A 574 -20.71 19.56 -15.85
C ALA A 574 -21.28 18.15 -15.66
N ASP A 575 -20.46 17.11 -15.79
CA ASP A 575 -20.83 15.71 -15.54
C ASP A 575 -20.88 15.34 -14.05
N GLY A 576 -20.40 16.20 -13.18
CA GLY A 576 -20.38 15.97 -11.72
C GLY A 576 -19.04 15.48 -11.17
N SER A 577 -18.06 15.21 -12.01
CA SER A 577 -16.73 14.80 -11.63
C SER A 577 -15.80 15.98 -11.32
N TRP A 578 -14.62 15.68 -10.78
CA TRP A 578 -13.47 16.57 -10.75
C TRP A 578 -12.33 15.91 -11.53
N PHE A 579 -11.86 16.62 -12.55
CA PHE A 579 -10.78 16.13 -13.40
C PHE A 579 -9.43 16.19 -12.68
N MET A 580 -8.64 15.13 -12.87
CA MET A 580 -7.23 15.07 -12.53
C MET A 580 -6.45 14.31 -13.61
N PRO A 581 -5.35 14.87 -14.15
CA PRO A 581 -4.51 14.14 -15.09
C PRO A 581 -3.78 13.01 -14.35
N THR A 582 -3.80 11.81 -14.93
CA THR A 582 -3.03 10.67 -14.37
C THR A 582 -1.54 10.96 -14.48
N ARG A 583 -0.81 10.59 -13.44
CA ARG A 583 0.66 10.65 -13.35
C ARG A 583 1.25 9.24 -13.15
N ALA A 584 0.40 8.23 -13.13
CA ALA A 584 0.84 6.85 -12.99
C ALA A 584 1.40 6.34 -14.30
N VAL A 585 2.64 5.79 -14.24
CA VAL A 585 3.20 4.98 -15.31
C VAL A 585 2.40 3.69 -15.38
N PRO A 586 2.21 3.18 -16.48
CA PRO A 586 1.28 2.47 -17.34
C PRO A 586 0.39 1.45 -16.63
N VAL A 587 -0.22 1.79 -15.53
CA VAL A 587 -1.25 0.94 -14.93
C VAL A 587 -2.52 0.97 -15.77
N GLN A 588 -2.57 1.87 -16.71
CA GLN A 588 -3.75 2.15 -17.52
C GLN A 588 -3.41 1.86 -18.97
N PRO A 589 -4.24 1.33 -19.78
CA PRO A 589 -5.60 1.79 -20.00
C PRO A 589 -6.69 0.74 -20.05
N HIS A 590 -6.46 -0.44 -20.61
CA HIS A 590 -7.57 -1.36 -20.91
C HIS A 590 -7.95 -2.27 -19.74
N THR A 591 -7.20 -2.19 -18.67
CA THR A 591 -7.32 -3.11 -17.55
C THR A 591 -7.96 -2.48 -16.32
N PHE A 592 -8.03 -1.15 -16.23
CA PHE A 592 -8.73 -0.41 -15.16
C PHE A 592 -9.86 0.46 -15.71
N GLU A 593 -10.58 -0.03 -16.71
CA GLU A 593 -11.77 0.64 -17.20
C GLU A 593 -12.85 0.61 -16.12
N SER A 594 -13.07 1.75 -15.48
CA SER A 594 -14.05 1.91 -14.40
C SER A 594 -15.38 2.48 -14.89
N GLY A 595 -15.44 2.91 -16.14
CA GLY A 595 -16.57 3.68 -16.67
C GLY A 595 -16.63 5.11 -16.15
N PHE A 596 -15.70 5.51 -15.27
CA PHE A 596 -15.61 6.89 -14.81
C PHE A 596 -15.22 7.82 -15.99
N PRO A 597 -15.69 9.07 -16.05
CA PRO A 597 -15.31 9.99 -17.10
C PRO A 597 -13.81 10.20 -17.26
N HIS A 598 -13.39 10.75 -18.41
CA HIS A 598 -12.03 11.22 -18.72
C HIS A 598 -11.05 10.18 -19.24
N GLY A 599 -11.50 9.03 -19.75
CA GLY A 599 -10.67 8.07 -20.49
C GLY A 599 -9.42 7.65 -19.72
N TRP A 600 -8.22 7.96 -20.22
CA TRP A 600 -6.96 7.63 -19.55
C TRP A 600 -6.78 8.22 -18.15
N HIS A 601 -7.50 9.28 -17.84
CA HIS A 601 -7.42 10.01 -16.57
C HIS A 601 -8.51 9.58 -15.58
N GLN A 602 -9.36 8.62 -15.95
CA GLN A 602 -10.52 8.19 -15.15
C GLN A 602 -10.12 7.74 -13.73
N PHE A 603 -9.01 7.03 -13.60
CA PHE A 603 -8.51 6.51 -12.35
C PHE A 603 -8.18 7.65 -11.35
N ALA A 604 -7.34 8.61 -11.74
CA ALA A 604 -6.99 9.74 -10.89
C ALA A 604 -8.19 10.69 -10.66
N SER A 605 -9.09 10.81 -11.65
CA SER A 605 -10.29 11.64 -11.54
C SER A 605 -11.33 11.06 -10.59
N ASP A 606 -11.43 9.74 -10.47
CA ASP A 606 -12.28 9.07 -9.48
C ASP A 606 -11.76 9.31 -8.05
N GLY A 607 -10.46 9.11 -7.80
CA GLY A 607 -9.85 9.44 -6.52
C GLY A 607 -10.03 10.91 -6.15
N ALA A 608 -9.81 11.83 -7.10
CA ALA A 608 -10.04 13.26 -6.90
C ALA A 608 -11.49 13.58 -6.57
N SER A 609 -12.44 12.92 -7.24
CA SER A 609 -13.88 13.10 -6.97
C SER A 609 -14.29 12.54 -5.62
N SER A 610 -13.72 11.41 -5.21
CA SER A 610 -13.97 10.81 -3.90
C SER A 610 -13.44 11.69 -2.76
N TRP A 611 -12.20 12.20 -2.84
CA TRP A 611 -11.65 13.12 -1.85
C TRP A 611 -12.43 14.43 -1.79
N ALA A 612 -12.76 15.03 -2.94
CA ALA A 612 -13.57 16.25 -3.01
C ALA A 612 -14.96 16.03 -2.39
N ALA A 613 -15.62 14.93 -2.73
CA ALA A 613 -16.94 14.61 -2.18
C ALA A 613 -16.91 14.40 -0.66
N MET A 614 -15.92 13.67 -0.13
CA MET A 614 -15.78 13.49 1.32
C MET A 614 -15.54 14.82 2.04
N ALA A 615 -14.66 15.68 1.52
CA ALA A 615 -14.41 17.00 2.09
C ALA A 615 -15.68 17.88 2.11
N LEU A 616 -16.47 17.84 1.04
CA LEU A 616 -17.76 18.55 0.97
C LEU A 616 -18.78 17.97 1.94
N LEU A 617 -18.91 16.65 2.03
CA LEU A 617 -19.85 15.95 2.91
C LEU A 617 -19.64 16.30 4.38
N PHE A 618 -18.41 16.52 4.84
CA PHE A 618 -18.15 16.92 6.23
C PHE A 618 -18.80 18.25 6.62
N THR A 619 -19.11 19.14 5.67
CA THR A 619 -19.79 20.40 5.95
C THR A 619 -21.29 20.24 6.23
N LEU A 620 -21.84 19.08 5.93
CA LEU A 620 -23.26 18.78 6.13
C LEU A 620 -23.52 18.14 7.51
N PRO A 621 -24.69 18.41 8.14
CA PRO A 621 -25.05 17.72 9.36
C PRO A 621 -25.27 16.22 9.11
N ASP A 622 -25.03 15.40 10.12
CA ASP A 622 -25.43 14.00 10.09
C ASP A 622 -26.97 13.89 10.05
N LYS A 623 -27.46 12.90 9.33
CA LYS A 623 -28.88 12.58 9.34
C LYS A 623 -29.26 12.18 10.76
N ALA A 624 -30.29 12.81 11.34
CA ALA A 624 -30.80 12.42 12.64
C ALA A 624 -31.14 10.92 12.64
N ALA A 625 -30.66 10.19 13.64
CA ALA A 625 -31.06 8.81 13.84
C ALA A 625 -32.58 8.80 14.09
N LYS A 626 -33.33 8.07 13.26
CA LYS A 626 -34.79 7.89 13.46
C LYS A 626 -35.08 6.89 14.57
#